data_de32fb71d1de4d6e37fa28252ffd6d66
#
_entry.id   de32fb71d1de4d6e37fa28252ffd6d66
#
_cell.length_a   1.000
_cell.length_b   1.000
_cell.length_c   1.000
_cell.angle_alpha   90.00
_cell.angle_beta   90.00
_cell.angle_gamma   90.00
#
_symmetry.space_group_name_H-M   'P 1'
#
loop_
_entity.id
_entity.type
_entity.pdbx_description
1 polymer ?
#
loop_
_entity_poly.entity_id
_entity_poly.type
_entity_poly.pdbx_seq_one_letter_code
_entity_poly.pdbx_strand_id
1 'polypeptide(L)'
;MKTVNHKFLSTTLLTGVVGVSLLLPSAFAADWPRWGGSDPARNFYSPETGLPDHFDPGKLKSGTDDVDMKTTKNVKWVAKLGSQSYGNVVVANGKVLIGTNNENPRDPQHQGDRSILLCFDEKTGDFLWQLVVPKLASGKVNDWENLGLLSSPCVEGDRVYVVTSRCEVLCLNLNGQANGNQGPFTDEAQYVVGPGKPKAKIGPKDADIIWRYDMMDELGVFPHNASNCSILVLGDMIYVCTSNGQDWTHSNIPSPNSPSFIALNKKTGELMGEDDAHIGPHIFHGQWSSPSAGVVNGKQLVFFGGGDGFCYAFDAKPVKEGDTSYLKKAWWYDCNPPEHKADKDGKPYKYPAADGPSEVNATPVLYKNRIYVAVGQDPEHGEGVGNLTCIDATKTGDITKTGKIWSYDKIHRSLSTVSIDPKTGLLFVGDFSGFIHCLDAETGKLYWTHDMKAHMWGSTMVADGKLYAGDEDGDFIVMAASKEKKIISETNLGAPVYSTPVVANGSIYVASNTHLYSFHDESKADALKDQPAKVDIQK
;
A
#
# COMPACT_ATOMS: atom_id res chain seq x y z
N MET A 1 -37.18 -22.57 -86.65
CA MET A 1 -38.06 -23.03 -85.62
C MET A 1 -37.21 -23.68 -84.57
N LYS A 2 -36.92 -22.98 -83.48
CA LYS A 2 -36.08 -23.49 -82.34
C LYS A 2 -36.87 -23.25 -81.09
N THR A 3 -37.24 -24.34 -80.45
CA THR A 3 -37.88 -24.40 -79.15
C THR A 3 -36.87 -24.07 -78.04
N VAL A 4 -37.22 -23.13 -77.17
CA VAL A 4 -36.41 -22.76 -75.99
C VAL A 4 -37.10 -23.37 -74.78
N ASN A 5 -36.37 -24.24 -74.06
CA ASN A 5 -36.73 -24.84 -72.76
C ASN A 5 -36.35 -23.90 -71.61
N HIS A 6 -37.31 -23.46 -70.79
CA HIS A 6 -37.13 -22.79 -69.54
C HIS A 6 -37.03 -23.82 -68.40
N LYS A 7 -35.86 -23.89 -67.74
CA LYS A 7 -35.66 -24.58 -66.47
C LYS A 7 -35.97 -23.60 -65.33
N PHE A 8 -36.89 -23.93 -64.47
CA PHE A 8 -37.12 -23.29 -63.18
C PHE A 8 -36.08 -23.72 -62.21
N LEU A 9 -35.33 -22.76 -61.68
CA LEU A 9 -34.48 -22.95 -60.48
C LEU A 9 -35.28 -22.54 -59.25
N SER A 10 -35.53 -23.48 -58.36
CA SER A 10 -36.06 -23.22 -57.00
C SER A 10 -34.90 -22.85 -56.08
N THR A 11 -34.92 -21.62 -55.59
CA THR A 11 -33.95 -21.14 -54.59
C THR A 11 -34.49 -21.38 -53.19
N THR A 12 -33.89 -22.32 -52.46
CA THR A 12 -34.21 -22.57 -51.06
C THR A 12 -33.42 -21.55 -50.20
N LEU A 13 -34.11 -20.64 -49.54
CA LEU A 13 -33.51 -19.74 -48.53
C LEU A 13 -33.24 -20.54 -47.27
N LEU A 14 -31.95 -20.72 -46.93
CA LEU A 14 -31.52 -21.16 -45.62
C LEU A 14 -31.38 -19.93 -44.70
N THR A 15 -32.32 -19.78 -43.77
CA THR A 15 -32.22 -18.81 -42.66
C THR A 15 -31.23 -19.34 -41.61
N GLY A 16 -29.98 -18.89 -41.68
CA GLY A 16 -29.01 -19.12 -40.62
C GLY A 16 -29.30 -18.22 -39.41
N VAL A 17 -29.71 -18.81 -38.31
CA VAL A 17 -29.77 -18.14 -37.00
C VAL A 17 -28.32 -17.93 -36.52
N VAL A 18 -27.80 -16.72 -36.63
CA VAL A 18 -26.54 -16.32 -36.02
C VAL A 18 -26.81 -16.15 -34.51
N GLY A 19 -26.47 -17.15 -33.74
CA GLY A 19 -26.43 -17.05 -32.29
C GLY A 19 -25.30 -16.08 -31.88
N VAL A 20 -25.68 -14.86 -31.49
CA VAL A 20 -24.77 -13.94 -30.83
C VAL A 20 -24.51 -14.49 -29.42
N SER A 21 -23.44 -15.24 -29.23
CA SER A 21 -22.92 -15.54 -27.91
C SER A 21 -22.45 -14.23 -27.28
N LEU A 22 -23.25 -13.68 -26.38
CA LEU A 22 -22.80 -12.64 -25.44
C LEU A 22 -21.69 -13.25 -24.60
N LEU A 23 -20.43 -13.00 -24.98
CA LEU A 23 -19.28 -13.19 -24.12
C LEU A 23 -19.47 -12.20 -22.97
N LEU A 24 -20.01 -12.68 -21.84
CA LEU A 24 -19.90 -11.96 -20.58
C LEU A 24 -18.39 -11.74 -20.33
N PRO A 25 -17.94 -10.52 -20.04
CA PRO A 25 -16.55 -10.32 -19.68
C PRO A 25 -16.28 -11.17 -18.45
N SER A 26 -15.42 -12.18 -18.59
CA SER A 26 -14.86 -12.87 -17.44
C SER A 26 -14.25 -11.81 -16.53
N ALA A 27 -14.65 -11.79 -15.26
CA ALA A 27 -14.00 -11.00 -14.25
C ALA A 27 -12.50 -11.37 -14.29
N PHE A 28 -11.64 -10.43 -14.68
CA PHE A 28 -10.20 -10.67 -14.71
C PHE A 28 -9.74 -10.74 -13.27
N ALA A 29 -9.47 -11.95 -12.78
CA ALA A 29 -8.69 -12.15 -11.57
C ALA A 29 -7.34 -11.47 -11.79
N ALA A 30 -6.94 -10.60 -10.89
CA ALA A 30 -5.71 -9.83 -10.99
C ALA A 30 -4.96 -9.82 -9.66
N ASP A 31 -3.65 -10.02 -9.74
CA ASP A 31 -2.75 -9.85 -8.61
C ASP A 31 -2.81 -8.42 -8.05
N TRP A 32 -2.51 -8.28 -6.75
CA TRP A 32 -2.29 -7.02 -6.04
C TRP A 32 -0.82 -6.93 -5.61
N PRO A 33 0.12 -6.67 -6.54
CA PRO A 33 1.53 -6.94 -6.34
C PRO A 33 2.27 -5.89 -5.49
N ARG A 34 1.60 -4.83 -5.04
CA ARG A 34 2.18 -3.74 -4.25
C ARG A 34 1.11 -2.87 -3.61
N TRP A 35 1.51 -1.95 -2.75
CA TRP A 35 0.67 -0.88 -2.20
C TRP A 35 -0.10 -0.16 -3.31
N GLY A 36 -1.43 -0.09 -3.21
CA GLY A 36 -2.29 0.52 -4.23
C GLY A 36 -2.47 -0.28 -5.52
N GLY A 37 -2.11 -1.59 -5.53
CA GLY A 37 -2.34 -2.49 -6.66
C GLY A 37 -1.30 -2.41 -7.77
N SER A 38 -1.65 -2.85 -8.96
CA SER A 38 -0.73 -2.91 -10.11
C SER A 38 -0.45 -1.53 -10.73
N ASP A 39 -1.36 -0.55 -10.57
CA ASP A 39 -1.21 0.80 -11.11
C ASP A 39 -0.26 1.63 -10.22
N PRO A 40 0.82 2.22 -10.78
CA PRO A 40 1.72 3.09 -10.03
C PRO A 40 1.05 4.38 -9.51
N ALA A 41 -0.13 4.73 -9.98
CA ALA A 41 -0.94 5.85 -9.48
C ALA A 41 -1.45 5.67 -8.05
N ARG A 42 -1.38 4.44 -7.50
CA ARG A 42 -1.71 4.09 -6.10
C ARG A 42 -3.18 4.27 -5.70
N ASN A 43 -4.09 4.24 -6.66
CA ASN A 43 -5.51 4.27 -6.37
C ASN A 43 -5.97 2.92 -5.79
N PHE A 44 -6.54 2.90 -4.58
CA PHE A 44 -7.07 1.68 -3.95
C PHE A 44 -8.41 1.28 -4.58
N TYR A 45 -8.36 0.90 -5.83
CA TYR A 45 -9.48 0.43 -6.64
C TYR A 45 -9.13 -0.88 -7.36
N SER A 46 -10.02 -1.88 -7.28
CA SER A 46 -9.94 -3.09 -8.10
C SER A 46 -11.15 -3.19 -9.03
N PRO A 47 -10.97 -3.54 -10.31
CA PRO A 47 -12.07 -3.80 -11.24
C PRO A 47 -12.76 -5.15 -11.00
N GLU A 48 -12.28 -5.97 -10.07
CA GLU A 48 -12.85 -7.29 -9.79
C GLU A 48 -14.30 -7.20 -9.30
N THR A 49 -15.05 -8.25 -9.56
CA THR A 49 -16.47 -8.34 -9.23
C THR A 49 -16.80 -9.71 -8.64
N GLY A 50 -17.98 -9.81 -8.02
CA GLY A 50 -18.43 -11.06 -7.45
C GLY A 50 -17.80 -11.40 -6.10
N LEU A 51 -17.39 -10.39 -5.38
CA LEU A 51 -16.80 -10.52 -4.05
C LEU A 51 -17.88 -10.73 -2.99
N PRO A 52 -17.58 -11.48 -1.89
CA PRO A 52 -18.52 -11.64 -0.80
C PRO A 52 -18.80 -10.29 -0.14
N ASP A 53 -20.01 -10.11 0.34
CA ASP A 53 -20.44 -8.96 1.11
C ASP A 53 -20.86 -9.31 2.55
N HIS A 54 -20.91 -10.61 2.87
CA HIS A 54 -21.17 -11.13 4.20
C HIS A 54 -20.21 -12.29 4.48
N PHE A 55 -19.54 -12.27 5.61
CA PHE A 55 -18.63 -13.32 6.06
C PHE A 55 -18.68 -13.48 7.58
N ASP A 56 -18.33 -14.66 8.06
CA ASP A 56 -18.14 -14.94 9.48
C ASP A 56 -16.67 -15.32 9.68
N PRO A 57 -15.87 -14.57 10.44
CA PRO A 57 -14.46 -14.87 10.68
C PRO A 57 -14.24 -16.15 11.51
N GLY A 58 -15.32 -16.69 12.10
CA GLY A 58 -15.30 -17.88 12.94
C GLY A 58 -14.93 -17.59 14.39
N LYS A 59 -14.86 -18.66 15.18
CA LYS A 59 -14.51 -18.62 16.60
C LYS A 59 -13.13 -19.22 16.80
N LEU A 60 -12.42 -18.78 17.82
CA LEU A 60 -11.16 -19.41 18.21
C LEU A 60 -11.44 -20.81 18.82
N LYS A 61 -10.56 -21.76 18.53
CA LYS A 61 -10.56 -23.06 19.21
C LYS A 61 -10.24 -22.87 20.69
N SER A 62 -10.91 -23.64 21.55
CA SER A 62 -10.73 -23.52 23.00
C SER A 62 -9.26 -23.63 23.42
N GLY A 63 -8.78 -22.61 24.16
CA GLY A 63 -7.42 -22.57 24.70
C GLY A 63 -6.30 -22.31 23.68
N THR A 64 -6.64 -21.86 22.47
CA THR A 64 -5.68 -21.48 21.42
C THR A 64 -6.11 -20.19 20.75
N ASP A 65 -5.20 -19.60 19.95
CA ASP A 65 -5.51 -18.47 19.07
C ASP A 65 -5.84 -18.92 17.63
N ASP A 66 -6.01 -20.23 17.40
CA ASP A 66 -6.37 -20.75 16.08
C ASP A 66 -7.87 -20.61 15.82
N VAL A 67 -8.24 -20.13 14.64
CA VAL A 67 -9.64 -20.08 14.22
C VAL A 67 -10.15 -21.50 13.91
N ASP A 68 -11.33 -21.84 14.43
CA ASP A 68 -12.04 -23.06 14.03
C ASP A 68 -12.73 -22.84 12.69
N MET A 69 -12.13 -23.30 11.62
CA MET A 69 -12.64 -23.16 10.25
C MET A 69 -14.04 -23.75 10.03
N LYS A 70 -14.55 -24.60 10.93
CA LYS A 70 -15.93 -25.13 10.87
C LYS A 70 -16.97 -24.08 11.27
N THR A 71 -16.55 -23.01 11.91
CA THR A 71 -17.42 -21.91 12.38
C THR A 71 -17.36 -20.70 11.46
N THR A 72 -16.54 -20.74 10.42
CA THR A 72 -16.39 -19.65 9.45
C THR A 72 -17.44 -19.72 8.34
N LYS A 73 -17.65 -18.58 7.64
CA LYS A 73 -18.47 -18.51 6.44
C LYS A 73 -17.82 -17.57 5.43
N ASN A 74 -17.74 -17.98 4.18
CA ASN A 74 -17.07 -17.24 3.11
C ASN A 74 -15.59 -16.97 3.42
N VAL A 75 -14.92 -17.86 4.11
CA VAL A 75 -13.50 -17.79 4.48
C VAL A 75 -12.74 -18.94 3.81
N LYS A 76 -11.83 -18.62 2.92
CA LYS A 76 -10.98 -19.60 2.22
C LYS A 76 -9.95 -20.21 3.16
N TRP A 77 -9.26 -19.36 3.92
CA TRP A 77 -8.29 -19.74 4.95
C TRP A 77 -8.00 -18.57 5.90
N VAL A 78 -7.43 -18.89 7.05
CA VAL A 78 -6.93 -17.93 8.04
C VAL A 78 -5.51 -18.30 8.42
N ALA A 79 -4.60 -17.31 8.44
CA ALA A 79 -3.23 -17.50 8.88
C ALA A 79 -2.94 -16.62 10.11
N LYS A 80 -2.23 -17.18 11.11
CA LYS A 80 -1.79 -16.41 12.29
C LYS A 80 -0.67 -15.46 11.90
N LEU A 81 -0.66 -14.29 12.50
CA LEU A 81 0.40 -13.28 12.43
C LEU A 81 1.12 -13.16 13.78
N GLY A 82 1.78 -12.05 14.03
CA GLY A 82 2.27 -11.68 15.36
C GLY A 82 1.16 -11.07 16.23
N SER A 83 1.46 -9.93 16.85
CA SER A 83 0.48 -9.13 17.62
C SER A 83 0.26 -7.73 17.02
N GLN A 84 1.04 -7.35 16.00
CA GLN A 84 0.95 -6.09 15.28
C GLN A 84 1.17 -6.31 13.79
N SER A 85 0.29 -5.75 12.96
CA SER A 85 0.37 -5.81 11.49
C SER A 85 -0.22 -4.55 10.89
N TYR A 86 0.66 -3.65 10.43
CA TYR A 86 0.28 -2.37 9.81
C TYR A 86 0.44 -2.39 8.28
N GLY A 87 1.41 -3.16 7.77
CA GLY A 87 1.65 -3.28 6.33
C GLY A 87 0.48 -3.93 5.61
N ASN A 88 0.23 -3.50 4.37
CA ASN A 88 -0.82 -4.11 3.58
C ASN A 88 -0.38 -5.46 3.01
N VAL A 89 -1.36 -6.30 2.82
CA VAL A 89 -1.21 -7.56 2.10
C VAL A 89 -0.80 -7.30 0.65
N VAL A 90 0.10 -8.12 0.16
CA VAL A 90 0.49 -8.17 -1.25
C VAL A 90 0.22 -9.58 -1.78
N VAL A 91 -0.45 -9.65 -2.92
CA VAL A 91 -0.81 -10.92 -3.58
C VAL A 91 -0.18 -10.93 -4.96
N ALA A 92 0.71 -11.88 -5.21
CA ALA A 92 1.38 -11.99 -6.50
C ALA A 92 1.90 -13.40 -6.77
N ASN A 93 1.72 -13.87 -7.99
CA ASN A 93 2.27 -15.14 -8.48
C ASN A 93 1.93 -16.33 -7.57
N GLY A 94 0.69 -16.39 -7.06
CA GLY A 94 0.22 -17.46 -6.18
C GLY A 94 0.76 -17.39 -4.75
N LYS A 95 1.27 -16.24 -4.32
CA LYS A 95 1.79 -16.00 -2.97
C LYS A 95 1.14 -14.78 -2.33
N VAL A 96 1.06 -14.81 -1.01
CA VAL A 96 0.56 -13.72 -0.18
C VAL A 96 1.66 -13.31 0.80
N LEU A 97 2.02 -12.03 0.78
CA LEU A 97 3.06 -11.48 1.65
C LEU A 97 2.47 -10.42 2.58
N ILE A 98 2.94 -10.41 3.83
CA ILE A 98 2.53 -9.42 4.84
C ILE A 98 3.61 -9.21 5.90
N GLY A 99 3.77 -7.95 6.34
CA GLY A 99 4.61 -7.59 7.47
C GLY A 99 3.91 -7.76 8.80
N THR A 100 4.66 -8.19 9.84
CA THR A 100 4.19 -8.33 11.22
C THR A 100 5.38 -8.27 12.19
N ASN A 101 5.12 -8.41 13.50
CA ASN A 101 6.17 -8.60 14.52
C ASN A 101 6.37 -10.07 14.88
N ASN A 102 7.29 -10.35 15.82
CA ASN A 102 7.70 -11.71 16.19
C ASN A 102 7.04 -12.22 17.49
N GLU A 103 5.91 -11.66 17.92
CA GLU A 103 5.24 -12.10 19.16
C GLU A 103 4.67 -13.53 19.06
N ASN A 104 4.58 -14.07 17.86
CA ASN A 104 4.20 -15.46 17.59
C ASN A 104 5.25 -16.12 16.68
N PRO A 105 6.46 -16.42 17.22
CA PRO A 105 7.60 -16.84 16.42
C PRO A 105 7.37 -18.21 15.77
N ARG A 106 7.55 -18.29 14.45
CA ARG A 106 7.49 -19.54 13.68
C ARG A 106 8.76 -20.35 13.75
N ASP A 107 9.88 -19.70 14.03
CA ASP A 107 11.17 -20.37 14.24
C ASP A 107 11.68 -20.07 15.66
N PRO A 108 11.89 -21.11 16.48
CA PRO A 108 12.38 -20.94 17.85
C PRO A 108 13.79 -20.37 17.95
N GLN A 109 14.58 -20.32 16.87
CA GLN A 109 15.87 -19.65 16.84
C GLN A 109 15.75 -18.12 17.02
N HIS A 110 14.58 -17.55 16.65
CA HIS A 110 14.35 -16.11 16.65
C HIS A 110 13.38 -15.75 17.77
N GLN A 111 13.92 -15.33 18.90
CA GLN A 111 13.14 -14.92 20.07
C GLN A 111 13.19 -13.40 20.27
N GLY A 112 12.16 -12.86 20.94
CA GLY A 112 12.00 -11.45 21.27
C GLY A 112 11.61 -10.59 20.08
N ASP A 113 11.66 -9.28 20.27
CA ASP A 113 11.20 -8.30 19.29
C ASP A 113 12.01 -8.37 17.99
N ARG A 114 11.32 -8.58 16.90
CA ARG A 114 11.82 -8.66 15.52
C ARG A 114 10.77 -8.12 14.57
N SER A 115 11.19 -7.63 13.44
CA SER A 115 10.30 -7.37 12.32
C SER A 115 10.28 -8.58 11.38
N ILE A 116 9.11 -8.98 10.96
CA ILE A 116 8.92 -10.21 10.17
C ILE A 116 8.15 -9.89 8.88
N LEU A 117 8.66 -10.35 7.74
CA LEU A 117 7.86 -10.49 6.53
C LEU A 117 7.50 -11.95 6.37
N LEU A 118 6.21 -12.26 6.28
CA LEU A 118 5.69 -13.61 6.06
C LEU A 118 5.26 -13.81 4.62
N CYS A 119 5.50 -14.99 4.09
CA CYS A 119 5.00 -15.44 2.80
C CYS A 119 4.15 -16.71 2.96
N PHE A 120 2.96 -16.70 2.36
CA PHE A 120 2.02 -17.79 2.36
C PHE A 120 1.67 -18.24 0.94
N ASP A 121 1.23 -19.49 0.78
CA ASP A 121 0.58 -19.95 -0.44
C ASP A 121 -0.81 -19.29 -0.57
N GLU A 122 -1.09 -18.69 -1.70
CA GLU A 122 -2.36 -17.95 -1.92
C GLU A 122 -3.58 -18.88 -1.90
N LYS A 123 -3.43 -20.10 -2.37
CA LYS A 123 -4.55 -21.04 -2.47
C LYS A 123 -4.92 -21.67 -1.13
N THR A 124 -3.91 -21.99 -0.31
CA THR A 124 -4.10 -22.79 0.92
C THR A 124 -3.90 -22.00 2.20
N GLY A 125 -3.19 -20.87 2.17
CA GLY A 125 -2.77 -20.14 3.36
C GLY A 125 -1.59 -20.78 4.09
N ASP A 126 -0.97 -21.82 3.51
CA ASP A 126 0.18 -22.49 4.12
C ASP A 126 1.40 -21.57 4.16
N PHE A 127 2.09 -21.58 5.30
CA PHE A 127 3.32 -20.82 5.49
C PHE A 127 4.45 -21.37 4.61
N LEU A 128 5.03 -20.50 3.76
CA LEU A 128 6.12 -20.85 2.87
C LEU A 128 7.48 -20.46 3.42
N TRP A 129 7.69 -19.17 3.72
CA TRP A 129 8.95 -18.65 4.25
C TRP A 129 8.76 -17.32 4.98
N GLN A 130 9.79 -16.90 5.74
CA GLN A 130 9.84 -15.61 6.42
C GLN A 130 11.19 -14.93 6.24
N LEU A 131 11.17 -13.58 6.24
CA LEU A 131 12.33 -12.74 6.52
C LEU A 131 12.28 -12.33 7.99
N VAL A 132 13.37 -12.52 8.70
CA VAL A 132 13.54 -12.07 10.10
C VAL A 132 14.50 -10.90 10.14
N VAL A 133 14.05 -9.77 10.67
CA VAL A 133 14.85 -8.54 10.76
C VAL A 133 15.06 -8.19 12.23
N PRO A 134 16.32 -8.19 12.72
CA PRO A 134 16.62 -7.79 14.10
C PRO A 134 16.41 -6.29 14.30
N LYS A 135 16.01 -5.88 15.50
CA LYS A 135 15.81 -4.48 15.84
C LYS A 135 17.12 -3.70 15.84
N LEU A 136 17.03 -2.38 15.59
CA LEU A 136 18.16 -1.47 15.73
C LEU A 136 18.56 -1.31 17.19
N ALA A 137 19.87 -1.24 17.45
CA ALA A 137 20.40 -1.03 18.81
C ALA A 137 20.10 0.37 19.37
N SER A 138 19.78 1.34 18.52
CA SER A 138 19.35 2.69 18.90
C SER A 138 17.97 2.72 19.56
N GLY A 139 17.20 1.63 19.46
CA GLY A 139 15.90 1.49 20.11
C GLY A 139 14.83 2.41 19.53
N LYS A 140 13.88 2.79 20.38
CA LYS A 140 12.60 3.43 20.05
C LYS A 140 12.69 4.64 19.13
N VAL A 141 13.73 5.43 19.20
CA VAL A 141 13.87 6.64 18.38
C VAL A 141 13.96 6.34 16.88
N ASN A 142 14.56 5.21 16.50
CA ASN A 142 14.74 4.83 15.11
C ASN A 142 13.95 3.57 14.71
N ASP A 143 13.59 2.73 15.69
CA ASP A 143 12.94 1.44 15.46
C ASP A 143 12.07 1.07 16.68
N TRP A 144 10.82 1.56 16.68
CA TRP A 144 9.90 1.43 17.81
C TRP A 144 9.61 -0.04 18.14
N GLU A 145 9.55 -0.32 19.46
CA GLU A 145 9.36 -1.69 19.95
C GLU A 145 8.05 -2.31 19.47
N ASN A 146 8.10 -3.58 19.17
CA ASN A 146 6.99 -4.47 18.84
C ASN A 146 6.13 -4.11 17.62
N LEU A 147 6.44 -3.03 16.87
CA LEU A 147 5.67 -2.67 15.68
C LEU A 147 5.84 -3.70 14.54
N GLY A 148 7.02 -4.29 14.43
CA GLY A 148 7.31 -5.23 13.36
C GLY A 148 7.65 -4.55 12.03
N LEU A 149 7.39 -5.22 10.91
CA LEU A 149 7.64 -4.73 9.56
C LEU A 149 6.38 -4.03 9.03
N LEU A 150 6.48 -2.71 8.86
CA LEU A 150 5.35 -1.83 8.54
C LEU A 150 5.16 -1.62 7.05
N SER A 151 6.22 -1.70 6.25
CA SER A 151 6.14 -1.49 4.80
C SER A 151 5.41 -2.62 4.10
N SER A 152 4.63 -2.28 3.06
CA SER A 152 4.09 -3.29 2.16
C SER A 152 5.15 -3.63 1.11
N PRO A 153 5.46 -4.91 0.87
CA PRO A 153 6.40 -5.29 -0.17
C PRO A 153 5.88 -4.94 -1.58
N CYS A 154 6.79 -4.88 -2.55
CA CYS A 154 6.46 -4.79 -3.97
C CYS A 154 7.02 -6.02 -4.69
N VAL A 155 6.17 -6.74 -5.40
CA VAL A 155 6.56 -7.93 -6.18
C VAL A 155 6.59 -7.58 -7.67
N GLU A 156 7.71 -7.90 -8.32
CA GLU A 156 7.85 -7.85 -9.78
C GLU A 156 8.58 -9.10 -10.27
N GLY A 157 7.88 -9.93 -11.04
CA GLY A 157 8.41 -11.23 -11.46
C GLY A 157 8.72 -12.13 -10.26
N ASP A 158 9.96 -12.56 -10.13
CA ASP A 158 10.47 -13.39 -9.04
C ASP A 158 11.18 -12.58 -7.93
N ARG A 159 11.05 -11.26 -7.93
CA ARG A 159 11.68 -10.34 -6.97
C ARG A 159 10.67 -9.70 -6.04
N VAL A 160 11.06 -9.58 -4.78
CA VAL A 160 10.32 -8.87 -3.73
C VAL A 160 11.19 -7.73 -3.21
N TYR A 161 10.69 -6.50 -3.29
CA TYR A 161 11.37 -5.32 -2.78
C TYR A 161 10.66 -4.84 -1.51
N VAL A 162 11.41 -4.55 -0.45
CA VAL A 162 10.82 -4.17 0.83
C VAL A 162 11.76 -3.22 1.60
N VAL A 163 11.18 -2.25 2.31
CA VAL A 163 11.89 -1.44 3.31
C VAL A 163 11.76 -2.15 4.66
N THR A 164 12.87 -2.36 5.34
CA THR A 164 12.87 -2.98 6.68
C THR A 164 12.80 -1.92 7.78
N SER A 165 12.46 -2.35 9.00
CA SER A 165 12.48 -1.48 10.19
C SER A 165 13.88 -0.93 10.52
N ARG A 166 14.92 -1.51 9.92
CA ARG A 166 16.31 -1.05 10.04
C ARG A 166 16.70 0.05 9.07
N CYS A 167 15.73 0.64 8.38
CA CYS A 167 15.97 1.63 7.32
C CYS A 167 16.81 1.08 6.15
N GLU A 168 16.59 -0.17 5.80
CA GLU A 168 17.26 -0.86 4.70
C GLU A 168 16.27 -1.15 3.57
N VAL A 169 16.71 -1.07 2.33
CA VAL A 169 15.99 -1.59 1.16
C VAL A 169 16.55 -2.96 0.83
N LEU A 170 15.69 -3.97 0.80
CA LEU A 170 16.06 -5.32 0.40
C LEU A 170 15.38 -5.71 -0.90
N CYS A 171 16.12 -6.45 -1.74
CA CYS A 171 15.58 -7.28 -2.80
C CYS A 171 15.66 -8.74 -2.39
N LEU A 172 14.52 -9.44 -2.40
CA LEU A 172 14.43 -10.84 -2.02
C LEU A 172 14.00 -11.69 -3.23
N ASN A 173 14.30 -12.98 -3.18
CA ASN A 173 13.70 -13.97 -4.06
C ASN A 173 12.29 -14.31 -3.57
N LEU A 174 11.30 -14.27 -4.44
CA LEU A 174 9.91 -14.59 -4.12
C LEU A 174 9.70 -16.04 -3.59
N ASN A 175 10.64 -16.96 -3.87
CA ASN A 175 10.59 -18.33 -3.41
C ASN A 175 11.38 -18.56 -2.10
N GLY A 176 11.99 -17.54 -1.53
CA GLY A 176 12.89 -17.69 -0.38
C GLY A 176 14.03 -18.65 -0.68
N GLN A 177 14.52 -19.33 0.36
CA GLN A 177 15.60 -20.33 0.28
C GLN A 177 15.13 -21.72 -0.18
N ALA A 178 13.89 -21.88 -0.68
CA ALA A 178 13.37 -23.19 -1.09
C ALA A 178 14.22 -23.88 -2.18
N ASN A 179 14.89 -23.08 -3.02
CA ASN A 179 15.82 -23.53 -4.07
C ASN A 179 17.28 -23.13 -3.79
N GLY A 180 17.62 -22.80 -2.53
CA GLY A 180 18.92 -22.33 -2.08
C GLY A 180 19.12 -20.84 -2.36
N ASN A 181 20.26 -20.31 -1.89
CA ASN A 181 20.64 -18.91 -2.10
C ASN A 181 20.88 -18.63 -3.61
N GLN A 182 20.20 -17.61 -4.14
CA GLN A 182 20.24 -17.23 -5.56
C GLN A 182 20.90 -15.87 -5.79
N GLY A 183 21.22 -15.14 -4.73
CA GLY A 183 21.76 -13.79 -4.83
C GLY A 183 23.27 -13.72 -4.62
N PRO A 184 23.90 -12.55 -4.88
CA PRO A 184 25.27 -12.27 -4.45
C PRO A 184 25.37 -12.07 -2.94
N PHE A 185 24.26 -11.76 -2.23
CA PHE A 185 24.24 -11.71 -0.77
C PHE A 185 24.30 -13.14 -0.22
N THR A 186 25.18 -13.41 0.73
CA THR A 186 25.45 -14.76 1.24
C THR A 186 25.53 -14.84 2.76
N ASP A 187 25.14 -13.77 3.47
CA ASP A 187 25.31 -13.68 4.92
C ASP A 187 23.97 -13.58 5.68
N GLU A 188 22.91 -14.20 5.15
CA GLU A 188 21.59 -14.25 5.79
C GLU A 188 21.68 -14.80 7.21
N ALA A 189 22.53 -15.81 7.42
CA ALA A 189 22.74 -16.42 8.73
C ALA A 189 23.20 -15.42 9.81
N GLN A 190 23.97 -14.39 9.43
CA GLN A 190 24.36 -13.30 10.32
C GLN A 190 23.30 -12.19 10.34
N TYR A 191 22.69 -11.89 9.17
CA TYR A 191 21.70 -10.83 9.04
C TYR A 191 20.53 -11.04 10.00
N VAL A 192 19.91 -12.23 10.01
CA VAL A 192 18.71 -12.52 10.81
C VAL A 192 18.92 -12.47 12.33
N VAL A 193 20.15 -12.56 12.81
CA VAL A 193 20.49 -12.47 14.24
C VAL A 193 21.04 -11.12 14.65
N GLY A 194 21.55 -10.35 13.68
CA GLY A 194 22.22 -9.06 13.91
C GLY A 194 23.71 -9.19 14.26
N PRO A 195 24.41 -8.04 14.33
CA PRO A 195 25.85 -7.99 14.53
C PRO A 195 26.28 -8.63 15.86
N GLY A 196 27.43 -9.32 15.86
CA GLY A 196 28.09 -9.85 17.05
C GLY A 196 27.37 -11.04 17.72
N LYS A 197 26.33 -11.57 17.13
CA LYS A 197 25.63 -12.78 17.61
C LYS A 197 26.06 -14.01 16.80
N PRO A 198 25.96 -15.23 17.39
CA PRO A 198 26.19 -16.47 16.64
C PRO A 198 25.26 -16.57 15.45
N LYS A 199 25.78 -17.01 14.30
CA LYS A 199 25.01 -17.17 13.07
C LYS A 199 23.86 -18.16 13.26
N ALA A 200 22.69 -17.83 12.73
CA ALA A 200 21.53 -18.73 12.69
C ALA A 200 21.74 -19.85 11.66
N LYS A 201 20.92 -20.87 11.78
CA LYS A 201 20.83 -21.91 10.74
C LYS A 201 19.77 -21.50 9.73
N ILE A 202 20.18 -21.29 8.49
CA ILE A 202 19.28 -20.96 7.37
C ILE A 202 18.76 -22.24 6.72
N GLY A 203 17.48 -22.24 6.35
CA GLY A 203 16.80 -23.35 5.74
C GLY A 203 15.77 -22.93 4.68
N PRO A 204 15.03 -23.88 4.10
CA PRO A 204 14.09 -23.61 3.00
C PRO A 204 12.93 -22.65 3.34
N LYS A 205 12.69 -22.41 4.63
CA LYS A 205 11.63 -21.51 5.13
C LYS A 205 12.15 -20.11 5.49
N ASP A 206 13.38 -19.78 5.14
CA ASP A 206 13.95 -18.46 5.32
C ASP A 206 13.95 -17.69 4.00
N ALA A 207 13.98 -16.35 4.10
CA ALA A 207 14.11 -15.49 2.94
C ALA A 207 15.49 -15.64 2.29
N ASP A 208 15.55 -15.46 0.98
CA ASP A 208 16.76 -15.38 0.17
C ASP A 208 16.97 -13.92 -0.22
N ILE A 209 18.02 -13.29 0.32
CA ILE A 209 18.34 -11.88 0.06
C ILE A 209 19.23 -11.80 -1.19
N ILE A 210 18.77 -11.07 -2.19
CA ILE A 210 19.54 -10.86 -3.43
C ILE A 210 20.55 -9.72 -3.25
N TRP A 211 20.08 -8.57 -2.72
CA TRP A 211 20.91 -7.43 -2.36
C TRP A 211 20.27 -6.61 -1.23
N ARG A 212 21.12 -5.81 -0.56
CA ARG A 212 20.75 -4.89 0.53
C ARG A 212 21.34 -3.52 0.26
N TYR A 213 20.57 -2.47 0.50
CA TYR A 213 21.00 -1.08 0.54
C TYR A 213 20.65 -0.48 1.92
N ASP A 214 21.64 -0.10 2.70
CA ASP A 214 21.48 0.46 4.05
C ASP A 214 21.46 1.99 3.97
N MET A 215 20.28 2.61 4.12
CA MET A 215 20.13 4.06 3.98
C MET A 215 20.77 4.83 5.12
N MET A 216 20.93 4.23 6.30
CA MET A 216 21.63 4.87 7.42
C MET A 216 23.14 4.93 7.17
N ASP A 217 23.74 3.83 6.74
CA ASP A 217 25.19 3.75 6.48
C ASP A 217 25.59 4.52 5.22
N GLU A 218 24.81 4.40 4.14
CA GLU A 218 25.15 4.97 2.82
C GLU A 218 24.81 6.47 2.70
N LEU A 219 23.75 6.92 3.36
CA LEU A 219 23.22 8.27 3.19
C LEU A 219 23.25 9.12 4.48
N GLY A 220 23.62 8.51 5.61
CA GLY A 220 23.58 9.18 6.91
C GLY A 220 22.16 9.51 7.39
N VAL A 221 21.15 8.80 6.90
CA VAL A 221 19.75 9.01 7.29
C VAL A 221 19.56 8.71 8.77
N PHE A 222 18.73 9.52 9.43
CA PHE A 222 18.28 9.28 10.81
C PHE A 222 16.76 9.05 10.78
N PRO A 223 16.30 7.78 10.67
CA PRO A 223 14.87 7.49 10.63
C PRO A 223 14.22 7.83 11.97
N HIS A 224 13.00 8.38 11.94
CA HIS A 224 12.23 8.67 13.14
C HIS A 224 11.21 7.57 13.40
N ASN A 225 11.26 6.97 14.59
CA ASN A 225 10.36 5.93 15.10
C ASN A 225 10.31 4.64 14.26
N ALA A 226 10.16 4.75 12.94
CA ALA A 226 10.01 3.61 12.06
C ALA A 226 10.36 3.95 10.60
N SER A 227 10.80 2.94 9.86
CA SER A 227 10.94 3.00 8.40
C SER A 227 9.86 2.12 7.78
N ASN A 228 8.94 2.73 7.03
CA ASN A 228 7.71 2.05 6.59
C ASN A 228 7.31 2.34 5.13
N CYS A 229 8.16 2.99 4.34
CA CYS A 229 7.85 3.30 2.96
C CYS A 229 7.51 2.04 2.14
N SER A 230 6.36 2.05 1.47
CA SER A 230 5.98 1.01 0.52
C SER A 230 6.55 1.35 -0.87
N ILE A 231 7.53 0.59 -1.28
CA ILE A 231 8.37 0.81 -2.47
C ILE A 231 7.54 0.96 -3.75
N LEU A 232 7.95 1.90 -4.62
CA LEU A 232 7.46 2.02 -5.98
C LEU A 232 8.52 1.53 -6.96
N VAL A 233 8.22 0.47 -7.73
CA VAL A 233 9.02 0.04 -8.88
C VAL A 233 8.44 0.66 -10.15
N LEU A 234 9.29 1.34 -10.93
CA LEU A 234 8.93 1.98 -12.19
C LEU A 234 10.09 1.85 -13.19
N GLY A 235 9.89 1.07 -14.25
CA GLY A 235 10.96 0.75 -15.19
C GLY A 235 12.12 -0.01 -14.53
N ASP A 236 13.34 0.49 -14.63
CA ASP A 236 14.53 -0.10 -14.01
C ASP A 236 14.87 0.48 -12.63
N MET A 237 14.02 1.34 -12.09
CA MET A 237 14.26 2.04 -10.82
C MET A 237 13.25 1.70 -9.75
N ILE A 238 13.70 1.82 -8.51
CA ILE A 238 12.92 1.77 -7.28
C ILE A 238 12.95 3.16 -6.66
N TYR A 239 11.80 3.67 -6.22
CA TYR A 239 11.68 4.95 -5.52
C TYR A 239 11.28 4.70 -4.08
N VAL A 240 11.97 5.35 -3.15
CA VAL A 240 11.87 5.09 -1.71
C VAL A 240 11.95 6.39 -0.92
N CYS A 241 11.06 6.54 0.07
CA CYS A 241 11.21 7.51 1.16
C CYS A 241 12.23 6.96 2.18
N THR A 242 13.16 7.80 2.62
CA THR A 242 14.23 7.37 3.54
C THR A 242 13.81 7.33 5.00
N SER A 243 12.62 7.87 5.33
CA SER A 243 12.12 8.03 6.70
C SER A 243 12.97 8.95 7.59
N ASN A 244 13.86 9.77 7.00
CA ASN A 244 14.64 10.76 7.75
C ASN A 244 13.70 11.66 8.57
N GLY A 245 14.10 12.01 9.81
CA GLY A 245 13.21 12.77 10.68
C GLY A 245 13.92 13.38 11.89
N GLN A 246 13.12 13.74 12.88
CA GLN A 246 13.59 14.34 14.13
C GLN A 246 14.20 13.32 15.08
N ASP A 247 14.96 13.79 16.05
CA ASP A 247 15.39 13.00 17.20
C ASP A 247 14.27 12.88 18.25
N TRP A 248 14.55 12.16 19.33
CA TRP A 248 13.58 11.95 20.42
C TRP A 248 13.10 13.24 21.10
N THR A 249 13.85 14.35 20.98
CA THR A 249 13.44 15.62 21.59
C THR A 249 12.35 16.35 20.82
N HIS A 250 12.04 15.91 19.60
CA HIS A 250 11.15 16.58 18.65
C HIS A 250 11.49 18.06 18.42
N SER A 251 12.77 18.38 18.54
CA SER A 251 13.28 19.76 18.41
C SER A 251 14.51 19.86 17.51
N ASN A 252 15.05 18.72 17.09
CA ASN A 252 16.29 18.66 16.32
C ASN A 252 16.22 17.60 15.24
N ILE A 253 16.75 17.92 14.07
CA ILE A 253 16.88 17.00 12.93
C ILE A 253 18.37 16.63 12.85
N PRO A 254 18.76 15.40 13.24
CA PRO A 254 20.17 15.01 13.30
C PRO A 254 20.84 15.00 11.93
N SER A 255 20.09 14.68 10.87
CA SER A 255 20.61 14.55 9.50
C SER A 255 19.86 15.46 8.52
N PRO A 256 19.97 16.79 8.67
CA PRO A 256 19.18 17.74 7.87
C PRO A 256 19.57 17.76 6.38
N ASN A 257 20.78 17.30 6.06
CA ASN A 257 21.28 17.28 4.68
C ASN A 257 21.14 15.91 4.00
N SER A 258 20.68 14.88 4.72
CA SER A 258 20.40 13.57 4.11
C SER A 258 19.16 13.65 3.21
N PRO A 259 19.17 12.94 2.07
CA PRO A 259 18.03 12.94 1.17
C PRO A 259 16.78 12.36 1.83
N SER A 260 15.64 12.89 1.50
CA SER A 260 14.34 12.42 1.96
C SER A 260 13.69 11.41 1.03
N PHE A 261 14.05 11.48 -0.26
CA PHE A 261 13.50 10.66 -1.31
C PHE A 261 14.59 10.26 -2.32
N ILE A 262 14.69 8.97 -2.61
CA ILE A 262 15.77 8.41 -3.45
C ILE A 262 15.25 7.49 -4.54
N ALA A 263 16.07 7.30 -5.56
CA ALA A 263 15.91 6.25 -6.57
C ALA A 263 17.09 5.27 -6.54
N LEU A 264 16.80 3.96 -6.54
CA LEU A 264 17.80 2.90 -6.62
C LEU A 264 17.61 2.11 -7.92
N ASN A 265 18.70 1.50 -8.42
CA ASN A 265 18.63 0.50 -9.47
C ASN A 265 17.98 -0.79 -8.93
N LYS A 266 16.88 -1.23 -9.51
CA LYS A 266 16.15 -2.39 -9.00
C LYS A 266 16.91 -3.72 -9.10
N LYS A 267 17.92 -3.83 -9.98
CA LYS A 267 18.70 -5.07 -10.15
C LYS A 267 19.89 -5.14 -9.21
N THR A 268 20.53 -4.00 -8.94
CA THR A 268 21.79 -3.95 -8.19
C THR A 268 21.68 -3.34 -6.80
N GLY A 269 20.62 -2.57 -6.52
CA GLY A 269 20.46 -1.79 -5.29
C GLY A 269 21.29 -0.49 -5.27
N GLU A 270 22.03 -0.16 -6.33
CA GLU A 270 22.86 1.05 -6.38
C GLU A 270 22.01 2.33 -6.39
N LEU A 271 22.50 3.37 -5.71
CA LEU A 271 21.89 4.70 -5.73
C LEU A 271 21.95 5.31 -7.13
N MET A 272 20.79 5.67 -7.66
CA MET A 272 20.64 6.28 -8.98
C MET A 272 20.39 7.78 -8.90
N GLY A 273 19.85 8.26 -7.78
CA GLY A 273 19.58 9.66 -7.55
C GLY A 273 18.88 9.94 -6.24
N GLU A 274 19.02 11.16 -5.77
CA GLU A 274 18.40 11.70 -4.56
C GLU A 274 17.57 12.95 -4.88
N ASP A 275 16.65 13.32 -4.00
CA ASP A 275 15.80 14.49 -4.23
C ASP A 275 16.61 15.80 -4.21
N ASP A 276 16.18 16.78 -5.02
CA ASP A 276 16.71 18.15 -4.99
C ASP A 276 15.81 19.12 -4.19
N ALA A 277 14.94 18.57 -3.35
CA ALA A 277 13.91 19.37 -2.66
C ALA A 277 14.40 20.01 -1.36
N HIS A 278 15.48 19.51 -0.76
CA HIS A 278 15.99 19.95 0.55
C HIS A 278 14.91 19.89 1.65
N ILE A 279 14.18 18.80 1.71
CA ILE A 279 13.10 18.59 2.67
C ILE A 279 13.63 18.50 4.09
N GLY A 280 14.81 17.85 4.27
CA GLY A 280 15.38 17.54 5.56
C GLY A 280 15.30 18.65 6.62
N PRO A 281 15.77 19.89 6.36
CA PRO A 281 15.76 20.98 7.35
C PRO A 281 14.36 21.43 7.81
N HIS A 282 13.30 21.01 7.11
CA HIS A 282 11.93 21.50 7.31
C HIS A 282 10.95 20.43 7.80
N ILE A 283 11.44 19.19 8.08
CA ILE A 283 10.62 18.10 8.56
C ILE A 283 10.00 18.45 9.91
N PHE A 284 8.67 18.31 10.02
CA PHE A 284 7.97 18.55 11.27
C PHE A 284 8.22 17.44 12.28
N HIS A 285 8.17 16.17 11.85
CA HIS A 285 8.35 15.01 12.72
C HIS A 285 9.13 13.89 12.02
N GLY A 286 8.48 13.14 11.15
CA GLY A 286 9.06 12.07 10.34
C GLY A 286 8.59 12.12 8.90
N GLN A 287 8.93 11.08 8.14
CA GLN A 287 8.54 10.95 6.75
C GLN A 287 8.13 9.51 6.46
N TRP A 288 6.84 9.29 6.24
CA TRP A 288 6.28 7.95 6.11
C TRP A 288 5.41 7.75 4.87
N SER A 289 5.24 8.78 4.04
CA SER A 289 4.50 8.70 2.79
C SER A 289 5.16 7.72 1.81
N SER A 290 4.36 6.97 1.09
CA SER A 290 4.81 6.11 0.01
C SER A 290 4.66 6.81 -1.34
N PRO A 291 5.60 6.62 -2.29
CA PRO A 291 5.53 7.30 -3.59
C PRO A 291 4.46 6.70 -4.50
N SER A 292 3.94 7.55 -5.39
CA SER A 292 3.14 7.16 -6.55
C SER A 292 3.75 7.70 -7.85
N ALA A 293 3.25 7.27 -9.00
CA ALA A 293 3.75 7.76 -10.28
C ALA A 293 2.69 7.72 -11.39
N GLY A 294 2.96 8.45 -12.45
CA GLY A 294 2.19 8.37 -13.68
C GLY A 294 2.66 9.33 -14.75
N VAL A 295 2.01 9.29 -15.90
CA VAL A 295 2.30 10.17 -17.02
C VAL A 295 1.37 11.38 -16.98
N VAL A 296 1.95 12.58 -16.91
CA VAL A 296 1.24 13.85 -16.95
C VAL A 296 1.80 14.68 -18.10
N ASN A 297 0.97 15.11 -19.04
CA ASN A 297 1.40 15.85 -20.24
C ASN A 297 2.54 15.16 -21.00
N GLY A 298 2.51 13.82 -21.09
CA GLY A 298 3.54 13.04 -21.78
C GLY A 298 4.85 12.86 -21.00
N LYS A 299 4.96 13.37 -19.79
CA LYS A 299 6.14 13.27 -18.92
C LYS A 299 5.88 12.28 -17.79
N GLN A 300 6.81 11.35 -17.57
CA GLN A 300 6.75 10.42 -16.44
C GLN A 300 7.18 11.15 -15.17
N LEU A 301 6.27 11.28 -14.21
CA LEU A 301 6.50 11.90 -12.90
C LEU A 301 6.36 10.88 -11.78
N VAL A 302 7.06 11.15 -10.69
CA VAL A 302 6.92 10.46 -9.40
C VAL A 302 6.48 11.48 -8.36
N PHE A 303 5.47 11.11 -7.55
CA PHE A 303 4.88 11.99 -6.55
C PHE A 303 5.23 11.51 -5.15
N PHE A 304 5.53 12.43 -4.25
CA PHE A 304 5.93 12.14 -2.89
C PHE A 304 5.36 13.17 -1.91
N GLY A 305 4.91 12.69 -0.74
CA GLY A 305 4.49 13.53 0.37
C GLY A 305 5.64 13.74 1.36
N GLY A 306 6.03 15.00 1.58
CA GLY A 306 7.13 15.34 2.47
C GLY A 306 6.72 15.45 3.94
N GLY A 307 7.69 15.22 4.83
CA GLY A 307 7.56 15.48 6.27
C GLY A 307 7.46 16.96 6.63
N ASP A 308 7.61 17.84 5.66
CA ASP A 308 7.41 19.30 5.73
C ASP A 308 6.01 19.75 5.32
N GLY A 309 5.13 18.80 5.03
CA GLY A 309 3.74 19.05 4.64
C GLY A 309 3.54 19.45 3.17
N PHE A 310 4.57 19.32 2.34
CA PHE A 310 4.47 19.54 0.90
C PHE A 310 4.22 18.25 0.13
N CYS A 311 3.45 18.35 -0.93
CA CYS A 311 3.40 17.34 -1.98
C CYS A 311 4.32 17.75 -3.13
N TYR A 312 5.21 16.84 -3.51
CA TYR A 312 6.21 17.04 -4.55
C TYR A 312 5.92 16.17 -5.77
N ALA A 313 6.24 16.69 -6.94
CA ALA A 313 6.41 15.90 -8.15
C ALA A 313 7.84 16.01 -8.63
N PHE A 314 8.46 14.88 -8.91
CA PHE A 314 9.81 14.79 -9.45
C PHE A 314 9.78 14.19 -10.86
N ASP A 315 10.75 14.60 -11.67
CA ASP A 315 11.07 13.88 -12.90
C ASP A 315 11.52 12.46 -12.54
N ALA A 316 10.93 11.45 -13.18
CA ALA A 316 11.25 10.07 -12.85
C ALA A 316 12.71 9.69 -13.18
N LYS A 317 13.35 10.39 -14.12
CA LYS A 317 14.77 10.14 -14.47
C LYS A 317 15.68 11.10 -13.74
N PRO A 318 16.63 10.59 -12.93
CA PRO A 318 17.64 11.44 -12.31
C PRO A 318 18.53 12.15 -13.35
N VAL A 319 18.96 13.36 -13.01
CA VAL A 319 19.86 14.18 -13.82
C VAL A 319 21.18 14.34 -13.07
N LYS A 320 22.29 14.02 -13.74
CA LYS A 320 23.62 14.13 -13.14
C LYS A 320 24.06 15.59 -13.08
N GLU A 321 24.46 16.04 -11.88
CA GLU A 321 25.02 17.37 -11.61
C GLU A 321 26.29 17.20 -10.74
N GLY A 322 27.48 17.42 -11.34
CA GLY A 322 28.74 17.11 -10.69
C GLY A 322 28.92 15.62 -10.44
N ASP A 323 29.14 15.24 -9.19
CA ASP A 323 29.29 13.84 -8.77
C ASP A 323 27.97 13.20 -8.35
N THR A 324 26.93 13.99 -8.10
CA THR A 324 25.61 13.53 -7.63
C THR A 324 24.58 13.51 -8.76
N SER A 325 23.62 12.61 -8.69
CA SER A 325 22.44 12.58 -9.56
C SER A 325 21.19 12.96 -8.77
N TYR A 326 20.35 13.85 -9.34
CA TYR A 326 19.18 14.37 -8.66
C TYR A 326 17.88 14.05 -9.38
N LEU A 327 16.87 13.65 -8.63
CA LEU A 327 15.47 13.68 -9.02
C LEU A 327 15.03 15.16 -9.00
N LYS A 328 14.84 15.75 -10.19
CA LYS A 328 14.53 17.18 -10.31
C LYS A 328 13.07 17.45 -10.02
N LYS A 329 12.78 18.43 -9.14
CA LYS A 329 11.42 18.88 -8.89
C LYS A 329 10.76 19.41 -10.17
N ALA A 330 9.63 18.82 -10.55
CA ALA A 330 8.76 19.37 -11.60
C ALA A 330 7.83 20.43 -11.01
N TRP A 331 7.27 20.15 -9.84
CA TRP A 331 6.47 21.10 -9.06
C TRP A 331 6.41 20.67 -7.58
N TRP A 332 5.99 21.63 -6.72
CA TRP A 332 5.67 21.38 -5.31
C TRP A 332 4.47 22.21 -4.87
N TYR A 333 3.71 21.68 -3.92
CA TYR A 333 2.49 22.28 -3.38
C TYR A 333 2.45 22.12 -1.86
N ASP A 334 2.27 23.22 -1.14
CA ASP A 334 2.07 23.23 0.31
C ASP A 334 0.64 22.77 0.64
N CYS A 335 0.52 21.58 1.26
CA CYS A 335 -0.75 20.95 1.58
C CYS A 335 -1.39 21.48 2.86
N ASN A 336 -0.63 22.20 3.70
CA ASN A 336 -1.15 22.86 4.89
C ASN A 336 -1.83 24.16 4.54
N PRO A 337 -3.14 24.34 4.82
CA PRO A 337 -3.80 25.62 4.71
C PRO A 337 -3.11 26.68 5.59
N PRO A 338 -3.15 27.98 5.21
CA PRO A 338 -2.55 29.05 6.02
C PRO A 338 -3.01 29.07 7.48
N GLU A 339 -4.28 28.76 7.73
CA GLU A 339 -4.90 28.69 9.06
C GLU A 339 -4.33 27.57 9.94
N HIS A 340 -3.71 26.53 9.35
CA HIS A 340 -3.02 25.46 10.08
C HIS A 340 -1.56 25.83 10.42
N LYS A 341 -1.07 26.98 9.98
CA LYS A 341 0.33 27.39 10.19
C LYS A 341 0.48 28.45 11.27
N ALA A 342 -0.54 29.25 11.47
CA ALA A 342 -0.52 30.36 12.41
C ALA A 342 -1.90 30.58 13.03
N ASP A 343 -1.90 31.13 14.24
CA ASP A 343 -3.12 31.55 14.92
C ASP A 343 -3.75 32.79 14.26
N LYS A 344 -4.89 33.23 14.76
CA LYS A 344 -5.63 34.41 14.28
C LYS A 344 -4.84 35.72 14.32
N ASP A 345 -3.80 35.80 15.14
CA ASP A 345 -2.92 36.97 15.31
C ASP A 345 -1.67 36.86 14.42
N GLY A 346 -1.58 35.80 13.58
CA GLY A 346 -0.47 35.52 12.67
C GLY A 346 0.77 34.94 13.34
N LYS A 347 0.66 34.49 14.58
CA LYS A 347 1.75 33.83 15.30
C LYS A 347 1.82 32.37 14.86
N PRO A 348 2.99 31.90 14.35
CA PRO A 348 3.15 30.52 13.92
C PRO A 348 2.83 29.52 15.05
N TYR A 349 2.04 28.49 14.73
CA TYR A 349 1.87 27.36 15.63
C TYR A 349 3.21 26.63 15.82
N LYS A 350 3.46 26.19 17.05
CA LYS A 350 4.61 25.36 17.37
C LYS A 350 4.24 23.90 17.17
N TYR A 351 4.98 23.21 16.34
CA TYR A 351 4.78 21.77 16.17
C TYR A 351 5.26 20.98 17.42
N PRO A 352 4.55 19.92 17.87
CA PRO A 352 3.21 19.53 17.43
C PRO A 352 2.11 20.37 18.10
N ALA A 353 1.04 20.64 17.37
CA ALA A 353 -0.16 21.27 17.93
C ALA A 353 -1.39 20.74 17.21
N ALA A 354 -2.52 20.60 17.93
CA ALA A 354 -3.76 20.08 17.35
C ALA A 354 -4.25 20.91 16.15
N ASP A 355 -4.08 22.22 16.21
CA ASP A 355 -4.42 23.15 15.11
C ASP A 355 -3.23 23.44 14.18
N GLY A 356 -2.09 22.82 14.44
CA GLY A 356 -0.81 23.14 13.79
C GLY A 356 -0.57 22.39 12.48
N PRO A 357 0.58 22.73 11.85
CA PRO A 357 0.92 22.13 10.56
C PRO A 357 1.14 20.62 10.70
N SER A 358 0.89 19.91 9.59
CA SER A 358 0.99 18.46 9.48
C SER A 358 1.96 18.08 8.37
N GLU A 359 2.62 16.94 8.53
CA GLU A 359 3.32 16.24 7.46
C GLU A 359 2.33 15.56 6.51
N VAL A 360 2.79 15.13 5.34
CA VAL A 360 2.04 14.30 4.42
C VAL A 360 2.39 12.83 4.67
N ASN A 361 1.58 12.11 5.43
CA ASN A 361 1.72 10.67 5.67
C ASN A 361 0.97 9.82 4.64
N ALA A 362 -0.14 10.33 4.11
CA ALA A 362 -0.88 9.68 3.04
C ALA A 362 -0.07 9.58 1.75
N THR A 363 -0.32 8.54 0.96
CA THR A 363 0.25 8.43 -0.40
C THR A 363 -0.51 9.37 -1.35
N PRO A 364 0.17 10.25 -2.12
CA PRO A 364 -0.46 11.01 -3.17
C PRO A 364 -1.02 10.11 -4.27
N VAL A 365 -2.29 10.27 -4.66
CA VAL A 365 -2.94 9.44 -5.69
C VAL A 365 -3.10 10.24 -6.98
N LEU A 366 -2.59 9.72 -8.09
CA LEU A 366 -2.79 10.33 -9.40
C LEU A 366 -4.09 9.80 -10.04
N TYR A 367 -5.00 10.70 -10.39
CA TYR A 367 -6.19 10.38 -11.16
C TYR A 367 -6.56 11.53 -12.10
N LYS A 368 -6.67 11.26 -13.40
CA LYS A 368 -7.04 12.25 -14.45
C LYS A 368 -6.18 13.53 -14.41
N ASN A 369 -4.84 13.39 -14.36
CA ASN A 369 -3.90 14.51 -14.25
C ASN A 369 -4.07 15.37 -12.99
N ARG A 370 -4.64 14.82 -11.94
CA ARG A 370 -4.79 15.47 -10.62
C ARG A 370 -4.18 14.60 -9.55
N ILE A 371 -3.60 15.24 -8.56
CA ILE A 371 -3.12 14.58 -7.35
C ILE A 371 -4.13 14.83 -6.23
N TYR A 372 -4.48 13.76 -5.52
CA TYR A 372 -5.32 13.79 -4.33
C TYR A 372 -4.47 13.38 -3.15
N VAL A 373 -4.38 14.23 -2.13
CA VAL A 373 -3.54 14.01 -0.97
C VAL A 373 -4.14 14.62 0.28
N ALA A 374 -4.13 13.86 1.37
CA ALA A 374 -4.53 14.32 2.70
C ALA A 374 -3.29 14.65 3.54
N VAL A 375 -3.42 15.58 4.47
CA VAL A 375 -2.42 15.86 5.50
C VAL A 375 -2.88 15.37 6.86
N GLY A 376 -1.93 14.99 7.71
CA GLY A 376 -2.14 14.59 9.08
C GLY A 376 -0.82 14.40 9.80
N GLN A 377 -0.78 14.78 11.08
CA GLN A 377 0.31 14.41 11.97
C GLN A 377 0.22 12.91 12.28
N ASP A 378 1.28 12.33 12.80
CA ASP A 378 1.26 10.94 13.24
C ASP A 378 0.27 10.72 14.41
N PRO A 379 -0.15 9.48 14.64
CA PRO A 379 -1.18 9.15 15.64
C PRO A 379 -0.85 9.56 17.07
N GLU A 380 0.41 9.65 17.44
CA GLU A 380 0.82 10.01 18.81
C GLU A 380 0.50 11.47 19.17
N HIS A 381 0.24 12.31 18.17
CA HIS A 381 -0.11 13.72 18.39
C HIS A 381 -1.62 13.97 18.40
N GLY A 382 -2.42 12.92 18.51
CA GLY A 382 -3.88 12.98 18.69
C GLY A 382 -4.63 13.19 17.37
N GLU A 383 -5.87 13.68 17.44
CA GLU A 383 -6.77 13.75 16.29
C GLU A 383 -6.51 14.97 15.39
N GLY A 384 -6.50 16.15 15.90
CA GLY A 384 -6.17 17.41 15.21
C GLY A 384 -6.92 17.69 13.89
N VAL A 385 -6.57 18.79 13.27
CA VAL A 385 -7.12 19.20 11.97
C VAL A 385 -6.45 18.46 10.81
N GLY A 386 -7.19 18.25 9.73
CA GLY A 386 -6.72 17.69 8.48
C GLY A 386 -7.15 18.55 7.29
N ASN A 387 -6.66 18.20 6.13
CA ASN A 387 -7.06 18.81 4.87
C ASN A 387 -6.84 17.82 3.73
N LEU A 388 -7.85 17.63 2.89
CA LEU A 388 -7.72 16.86 1.65
C LEU A 388 -7.67 17.82 0.48
N THR A 389 -6.63 17.76 -0.33
CA THR A 389 -6.44 18.64 -1.48
C THR A 389 -6.43 17.87 -2.80
N CYS A 390 -7.11 18.44 -3.80
CA CYS A 390 -7.00 18.06 -5.20
C CYS A 390 -6.13 19.08 -5.93
N ILE A 391 -5.00 18.63 -6.47
CA ILE A 391 -3.96 19.45 -7.07
C ILE A 391 -3.91 19.22 -8.59
N ASP A 392 -3.78 20.27 -9.39
CA ASP A 392 -3.54 20.19 -10.83
C ASP A 392 -2.08 19.77 -11.10
N ALA A 393 -1.89 18.50 -11.43
CA ALA A 393 -0.57 17.92 -11.69
C ALA A 393 0.08 18.41 -13.00
N THR A 394 -0.62 19.17 -13.83
CA THR A 394 -0.11 19.65 -15.13
C THR A 394 0.74 20.91 -15.02
N LYS A 395 0.78 21.53 -13.86
CA LYS A 395 1.54 22.74 -13.57
C LYS A 395 3.01 22.47 -13.27
N THR A 396 3.82 23.52 -13.16
CA THR A 396 5.26 23.44 -12.91
C THR A 396 5.73 24.50 -11.90
N GLY A 397 6.81 24.20 -11.16
CA GLY A 397 7.39 25.09 -10.17
C GLY A 397 6.60 25.13 -8.85
N ASP A 398 6.67 26.24 -8.12
CA ASP A 398 5.84 26.46 -6.93
C ASP A 398 4.39 26.71 -7.36
N ILE A 399 3.56 25.71 -7.12
CA ILE A 399 2.14 25.76 -7.49
C ILE A 399 1.21 25.98 -6.29
N THR A 400 1.73 26.30 -5.12
CA THR A 400 0.94 26.49 -3.88
C THR A 400 -0.24 27.44 -4.10
N LYS A 401 -0.03 28.56 -4.81
CA LYS A 401 -1.08 29.55 -5.08
C LYS A 401 -1.97 29.25 -6.27
N THR A 402 -1.56 28.36 -7.17
CA THR A 402 -2.20 28.18 -8.48
C THR A 402 -2.61 26.74 -8.78
N GLY A 403 -2.13 25.76 -8.00
CA GLY A 403 -2.33 24.34 -8.25
C GLY A 403 -3.59 23.76 -7.64
N LYS A 404 -4.19 24.41 -6.65
CA LYS A 404 -5.40 23.92 -6.01
C LYS A 404 -6.60 23.93 -6.96
N ILE A 405 -7.20 22.76 -7.19
CA ILE A 405 -8.48 22.62 -7.88
C ILE A 405 -9.60 22.78 -6.85
N TRP A 406 -9.54 22.01 -5.79
CA TRP A 406 -10.41 22.12 -4.63
C TRP A 406 -9.69 21.60 -3.38
N SER A 407 -10.21 21.95 -2.19
CA SER A 407 -9.79 21.39 -0.91
C SER A 407 -11.02 21.11 -0.05
N TYR A 408 -10.87 20.15 0.86
CA TYR A 408 -11.90 19.75 1.81
C TYR A 408 -11.31 19.77 3.21
N ASP A 409 -11.80 20.69 4.04
CA ASP A 409 -11.32 21.02 5.38
C ASP A 409 -12.15 20.43 6.53
N LYS A 410 -13.17 19.61 6.19
CA LYS A 410 -14.04 18.96 7.17
C LYS A 410 -13.64 17.51 7.43
N ILE A 411 -12.36 17.28 7.38
CA ILE A 411 -11.69 16.02 7.66
C ILE A 411 -10.70 16.27 8.80
N HIS A 412 -10.62 15.35 9.74
CA HIS A 412 -9.57 15.38 10.76
C HIS A 412 -8.25 14.95 10.13
N ARG A 413 -7.15 14.95 10.90
CA ARG A 413 -5.87 14.46 10.36
C ARG A 413 -6.03 13.07 9.76
N SER A 414 -5.39 12.84 8.62
CA SER A 414 -5.57 11.61 7.86
C SER A 414 -4.24 11.02 7.43
N LEU A 415 -4.06 9.73 7.71
CA LEU A 415 -3.00 8.89 7.21
C LEU A 415 -3.43 8.13 5.96
N SER A 416 -4.75 8.14 5.67
CA SER A 416 -5.37 7.31 4.64
C SER A 416 -5.08 7.83 3.23
N THR A 417 -4.72 6.90 2.35
CA THR A 417 -4.67 7.11 0.91
C THR A 417 -6.09 7.07 0.35
N VAL A 418 -6.44 8.00 -0.52
CA VAL A 418 -7.78 8.03 -1.11
C VAL A 418 -8.02 6.82 -2.01
N SER A 419 -9.27 6.38 -2.10
CA SER A 419 -9.75 5.44 -3.10
C SER A 419 -10.80 6.10 -4.00
N ILE A 420 -10.62 5.99 -5.31
CA ILE A 420 -11.50 6.63 -6.30
C ILE A 420 -12.08 5.55 -7.21
N ASP A 421 -13.41 5.48 -7.28
CA ASP A 421 -14.09 4.63 -8.24
C ASP A 421 -14.12 5.33 -9.62
N PRO A 422 -13.39 4.83 -10.62
CA PRO A 422 -13.33 5.46 -11.94
C PRO A 422 -14.66 5.39 -12.70
N LYS A 423 -15.59 4.51 -12.31
CA LYS A 423 -16.91 4.34 -12.95
C LYS A 423 -17.89 5.43 -12.51
N THR A 424 -17.87 5.78 -11.22
CA THR A 424 -18.81 6.73 -10.61
C THR A 424 -18.22 8.10 -10.36
N GLY A 425 -16.88 8.21 -10.28
CA GLY A 425 -16.18 9.43 -9.89
C GLY A 425 -16.29 9.72 -8.39
N LEU A 426 -16.70 8.75 -7.58
CA LEU A 426 -16.73 8.88 -6.13
C LEU A 426 -15.34 8.66 -5.54
N LEU A 427 -14.99 9.52 -4.60
CA LEU A 427 -13.78 9.46 -3.80
C LEU A 427 -14.13 9.11 -2.37
N PHE A 428 -13.38 8.18 -1.79
CA PHE A 428 -13.51 7.80 -0.39
C PHE A 428 -12.17 7.98 0.32
N VAL A 429 -12.22 8.44 1.56
CA VAL A 429 -11.05 8.62 2.42
C VAL A 429 -11.45 8.45 3.88
N GLY A 430 -10.61 7.79 4.66
CA GLY A 430 -10.72 7.73 6.11
C GLY A 430 -9.97 8.86 6.79
N ASP A 431 -10.36 9.26 7.99
CA ASP A 431 -9.54 10.07 8.87
C ASP A 431 -9.22 9.35 10.19
N PHE A 432 -8.27 9.86 10.93
CA PHE A 432 -7.80 9.19 12.15
C PHE A 432 -8.87 9.21 13.26
N SER A 433 -9.78 10.17 13.25
CA SER A 433 -10.91 10.19 14.20
C SER A 433 -11.98 9.12 13.91
N GLY A 434 -11.81 8.33 12.86
CA GLY A 434 -12.67 7.20 12.51
C GLY A 434 -13.81 7.53 11.55
N PHE A 435 -13.74 8.66 10.84
CA PHE A 435 -14.76 8.99 9.85
C PHE A 435 -14.34 8.58 8.44
N ILE A 436 -15.24 7.91 7.74
CA ILE A 436 -15.15 7.71 6.28
C ILE A 436 -15.93 8.85 5.60
N HIS A 437 -15.30 9.51 4.65
CA HIS A 437 -15.90 10.57 3.85
C HIS A 437 -16.09 10.11 2.41
N CYS A 438 -17.28 10.34 1.85
CA CYS A 438 -17.58 10.12 0.44
C CYS A 438 -17.75 11.46 -0.26
N LEU A 439 -16.87 11.73 -1.23
CA LEU A 439 -16.86 12.98 -1.99
C LEU A 439 -16.99 12.71 -3.50
N ASP A 440 -17.30 13.76 -4.21
CA ASP A 440 -17.14 13.83 -5.66
C ASP A 440 -15.68 14.15 -5.99
N ALA A 441 -14.99 13.27 -6.70
CA ALA A 441 -13.56 13.44 -7.02
C ALA A 441 -13.30 14.68 -7.92
N GLU A 442 -14.27 15.07 -8.73
CA GLU A 442 -14.13 16.21 -9.63
C GLU A 442 -14.22 17.56 -8.90
N THR A 443 -15.13 17.68 -7.93
CA THR A 443 -15.53 18.95 -7.31
C THR A 443 -15.22 19.06 -5.82
N GLY A 444 -14.88 17.96 -5.14
CA GLY A 444 -14.71 17.93 -3.69
C GLY A 444 -16.03 17.99 -2.90
N LYS A 445 -17.19 17.91 -3.59
CA LYS A 445 -18.49 17.95 -2.91
C LYS A 445 -18.67 16.73 -2.02
N LEU A 446 -18.93 16.96 -0.73
CA LEU A 446 -19.28 15.92 0.22
C LEU A 446 -20.68 15.37 -0.10
N TYR A 447 -20.82 14.05 -0.13
CA TYR A 447 -22.10 13.34 -0.20
C TYR A 447 -22.53 12.87 1.20
N TRP A 448 -21.63 12.17 1.91
CA TRP A 448 -21.90 11.66 3.27
C TRP A 448 -20.61 11.40 4.06
N THR A 449 -20.76 11.30 5.36
CA THR A 449 -19.77 10.76 6.29
C THR A 449 -20.33 9.57 7.03
N HIS A 450 -19.45 8.63 7.42
CA HIS A 450 -19.77 7.49 8.26
C HIS A 450 -18.79 7.44 9.42
N ASP A 451 -19.29 7.32 10.63
CA ASP A 451 -18.52 7.23 11.86
C ASP A 451 -18.32 5.74 12.21
N MET A 452 -17.09 5.25 12.16
CA MET A 452 -16.68 3.88 12.49
C MET A 452 -16.63 3.64 14.01
N LYS A 453 -16.65 4.70 14.82
CA LYS A 453 -16.58 4.69 16.29
C LYS A 453 -15.19 4.41 16.88
N ALA A 454 -14.21 4.08 16.06
CA ALA A 454 -12.83 3.84 16.45
C ALA A 454 -11.87 4.42 15.40
N HIS A 455 -10.59 4.57 15.75
CA HIS A 455 -9.61 5.16 14.86
C HIS A 455 -9.39 4.34 13.60
N MET A 456 -9.21 5.03 12.46
CA MET A 456 -8.84 4.41 11.19
C MET A 456 -7.38 4.66 10.86
N TRP A 457 -6.56 3.61 10.90
CA TRP A 457 -5.16 3.63 10.49
C TRP A 457 -4.99 3.32 9.00
N GLY A 458 -5.81 2.41 8.50
CA GLY A 458 -5.82 1.98 7.11
C GLY A 458 -6.54 2.95 6.17
N SER A 459 -6.45 2.64 4.90
CA SER A 459 -7.19 3.32 3.85
C SER A 459 -8.47 2.56 3.50
N THR A 460 -9.32 3.18 2.72
CA THR A 460 -10.48 2.52 2.13
C THR A 460 -10.08 1.75 0.87
N MET A 461 -10.81 0.69 0.53
CA MET A 461 -10.66 -0.08 -0.71
C MET A 461 -11.99 -0.12 -1.47
N VAL A 462 -11.96 0.18 -2.77
CA VAL A 462 -13.15 0.13 -3.62
C VAL A 462 -13.06 -1.02 -4.62
N ALA A 463 -14.02 -1.90 -4.60
CA ALA A 463 -14.17 -2.97 -5.59
C ALA A 463 -15.64 -3.43 -5.68
N ASP A 464 -16.05 -3.98 -6.81
CA ASP A 464 -17.40 -4.59 -7.01
C ASP A 464 -18.57 -3.66 -6.64
N GLY A 465 -18.41 -2.33 -6.83
CA GLY A 465 -19.41 -1.35 -6.40
C GLY A 465 -19.55 -1.21 -4.88
N LYS A 466 -18.58 -1.69 -4.13
CA LYS A 466 -18.52 -1.69 -2.66
C LYS A 466 -17.28 -0.97 -2.17
N LEU A 467 -17.37 -0.47 -0.95
CA LEU A 467 -16.30 0.12 -0.17
C LEU A 467 -16.00 -0.82 1.00
N TYR A 468 -14.75 -1.07 1.27
CA TYR A 468 -14.25 -1.88 2.38
C TYR A 468 -13.32 -1.05 3.26
N ALA A 469 -13.47 -1.13 4.56
CA ALA A 469 -12.61 -0.46 5.55
C ALA A 469 -12.60 -1.21 6.87
N GLY A 470 -11.54 -1.03 7.64
CA GLY A 470 -11.41 -1.55 9.01
C GLY A 470 -10.98 -0.47 9.97
N ASP A 471 -11.12 -0.73 11.27
CA ASP A 471 -10.79 0.20 12.35
C ASP A 471 -10.01 -0.46 13.50
N GLU A 472 -9.71 0.35 14.53
CA GLU A 472 -8.91 -0.06 15.68
C GLU A 472 -9.67 -0.99 16.65
N ASP A 473 -10.99 -0.99 16.67
CA ASP A 473 -11.81 -1.92 17.48
C ASP A 473 -11.98 -3.28 16.79
N GLY A 474 -11.46 -3.43 15.56
CA GLY A 474 -11.51 -4.65 14.79
C GLY A 474 -12.77 -4.78 13.93
N ASP A 475 -13.54 -3.74 13.82
CA ASP A 475 -14.69 -3.72 12.92
C ASP A 475 -14.24 -3.61 11.48
N PHE A 476 -14.80 -4.47 10.64
CA PHE A 476 -14.60 -4.50 9.21
C PHE A 476 -15.93 -4.28 8.51
N ILE A 477 -16.05 -3.14 7.81
CA ILE A 477 -17.31 -2.68 7.21
C ILE A 477 -17.29 -2.88 5.69
N VAL A 478 -18.43 -3.28 5.15
CA VAL A 478 -18.74 -3.28 3.73
C VAL A 478 -19.88 -2.32 3.48
N MET A 479 -19.66 -1.32 2.62
CA MET A 479 -20.67 -0.33 2.26
C MET A 479 -20.87 -0.30 0.75
N ALA A 480 -22.00 0.20 0.29
CA ALA A 480 -22.19 0.50 -1.14
C ALA A 480 -21.32 1.70 -1.54
N ALA A 481 -20.51 1.56 -2.60
CA ALA A 481 -19.78 2.67 -3.20
C ALA A 481 -20.74 3.57 -4.00
N SER A 482 -21.58 4.35 -3.30
CA SER A 482 -22.67 5.13 -3.88
C SER A 482 -22.80 6.51 -3.23
N LYS A 483 -23.54 7.42 -3.90
CA LYS A 483 -23.85 8.76 -3.37
C LYS A 483 -24.77 8.73 -2.14
N GLU A 484 -25.47 7.62 -1.93
CA GLU A 484 -26.29 7.39 -0.76
C GLU A 484 -25.56 6.47 0.20
N LYS A 485 -25.47 6.87 1.48
CA LYS A 485 -24.84 6.07 2.52
C LYS A 485 -25.66 4.79 2.76
N LYS A 486 -25.04 3.63 2.51
CA LYS A 486 -25.67 2.33 2.76
C LYS A 486 -24.63 1.33 3.25
N ILE A 487 -24.78 0.88 4.49
CA ILE A 487 -24.04 -0.25 5.05
C ILE A 487 -24.64 -1.54 4.49
N ILE A 488 -23.78 -2.45 4.05
CA ILE A 488 -24.15 -3.79 3.56
C ILE A 488 -23.95 -4.79 4.68
N SER A 489 -22.76 -4.79 5.28
CA SER A 489 -22.42 -5.64 6.44
C SER A 489 -21.34 -5.00 7.29
N GLU A 490 -21.29 -5.42 8.54
CA GLU A 490 -20.30 -5.06 9.53
C GLU A 490 -19.94 -6.33 10.32
N THR A 491 -18.64 -6.59 10.47
CA THR A 491 -18.14 -7.82 11.08
C THR A 491 -16.91 -7.49 11.93
N ASN A 492 -16.93 -7.86 13.21
CA ASN A 492 -15.76 -7.69 14.07
C ASN A 492 -14.81 -8.89 13.93
N LEU A 493 -13.53 -8.62 13.67
CA LEU A 493 -12.47 -9.63 13.48
C LEU A 493 -11.77 -10.02 14.79
N GLY A 494 -12.18 -9.47 15.92
CA GLY A 494 -11.66 -9.79 17.25
C GLY A 494 -10.30 -9.19 17.59
N ALA A 495 -9.73 -8.40 16.70
CA ALA A 495 -8.48 -7.66 16.89
C ALA A 495 -8.40 -6.48 15.92
N PRO A 496 -7.69 -5.37 16.25
CA PRO A 496 -7.56 -4.18 15.42
C PRO A 496 -7.23 -4.46 13.96
N VAL A 497 -7.84 -3.72 13.04
CA VAL A 497 -7.57 -3.77 11.58
C VAL A 497 -6.86 -2.48 11.18
N TYR A 498 -5.54 -2.48 11.25
CA TYR A 498 -4.71 -1.32 10.91
C TYR A 498 -4.34 -1.27 9.41
N SER A 499 -4.37 -2.42 8.74
CA SER A 499 -4.06 -2.50 7.31
C SER A 499 -5.27 -2.16 6.44
N THR A 500 -5.01 -1.68 5.22
CA THR A 500 -6.06 -1.52 4.20
C THR A 500 -6.46 -2.88 3.66
N PRO A 501 -7.76 -3.20 3.52
CA PRO A 501 -8.22 -4.39 2.83
C PRO A 501 -7.70 -4.44 1.39
N VAL A 502 -7.44 -5.64 0.87
CA VAL A 502 -6.93 -5.86 -0.49
C VAL A 502 -7.82 -6.82 -1.24
N VAL A 503 -8.07 -6.53 -2.51
CA VAL A 503 -8.85 -7.40 -3.40
C VAL A 503 -7.92 -7.94 -4.48
N ALA A 504 -7.80 -9.26 -4.55
CA ALA A 504 -7.03 -9.95 -5.56
C ALA A 504 -7.59 -11.37 -5.84
N ASN A 505 -7.60 -11.75 -7.11
CA ASN A 505 -7.91 -13.11 -7.56
C ASN A 505 -9.23 -13.67 -7.00
N GLY A 506 -10.28 -12.83 -6.95
CA GLY A 506 -11.62 -13.20 -6.47
C GLY A 506 -11.75 -13.32 -4.95
N SER A 507 -10.75 -12.85 -4.20
CA SER A 507 -10.73 -12.86 -2.74
C SER A 507 -10.52 -11.45 -2.17
N ILE A 508 -11.03 -11.24 -0.94
CA ILE A 508 -10.71 -10.07 -0.13
C ILE A 508 -9.75 -10.52 0.96
N TYR A 509 -8.61 -9.88 1.05
CA TYR A 509 -7.60 -10.13 2.09
C TYR A 509 -7.68 -9.02 3.13
N VAL A 510 -7.87 -9.41 4.39
CA VAL A 510 -7.93 -8.49 5.53
C VAL A 510 -7.00 -8.99 6.61
N ALA A 511 -6.07 -8.15 7.04
CA ALA A 511 -5.25 -8.46 8.19
C ALA A 511 -5.77 -7.69 9.41
N SER A 512 -6.14 -8.41 10.45
CA SER A 512 -6.14 -7.86 11.80
C SER A 512 -4.71 -7.91 12.36
N ASN A 513 -4.47 -7.33 13.51
CA ASN A 513 -3.16 -7.39 14.16
C ASN A 513 -2.64 -8.82 14.37
N THR A 514 -3.54 -9.79 14.52
CA THR A 514 -3.20 -11.17 14.90
C THR A 514 -3.44 -12.22 13.83
N HIS A 515 -4.29 -11.93 12.84
CA HIS A 515 -4.69 -12.89 11.82
C HIS A 515 -4.83 -12.24 10.45
N LEU A 516 -4.45 -13.00 9.43
CA LEU A 516 -4.73 -12.70 8.03
C LEU A 516 -5.87 -13.59 7.54
N TYR A 517 -6.95 -12.97 7.09
CA TYR A 517 -8.12 -13.63 6.52
C TYR A 517 -8.09 -13.53 4.99
N SER A 518 -8.44 -14.62 4.31
CA SER A 518 -8.80 -14.63 2.88
C SER A 518 -10.29 -14.93 2.77
N PHE A 519 -11.10 -13.92 2.48
CA PHE A 519 -12.53 -14.05 2.26
C PHE A 519 -12.84 -14.28 0.78
N HIS A 520 -13.76 -15.20 0.49
CA HIS A 520 -14.22 -15.50 -0.87
C HIS A 520 -15.69 -15.91 -0.87
N ASP A 521 -16.36 -15.86 -2.00
CA ASP A 521 -17.74 -16.34 -2.15
C ASP A 521 -17.73 -17.87 -2.36
N GLU A 522 -18.06 -18.63 -1.32
CA GLU A 522 -18.09 -20.11 -1.35
C GLU A 522 -19.04 -20.66 -2.41
N SER A 523 -20.12 -19.94 -2.74
CA SER A 523 -21.08 -20.36 -3.79
C SER A 523 -20.46 -20.36 -5.20
N LYS A 524 -19.33 -19.66 -5.39
CA LYS A 524 -18.58 -19.57 -6.65
C LYS A 524 -17.35 -20.46 -6.69
N ALA A 525 -16.94 -21.01 -5.54
CA ALA A 525 -15.75 -21.87 -5.44
C ALA A 525 -15.85 -23.12 -6.32
N ASP A 526 -17.03 -23.66 -6.52
CA ASP A 526 -17.23 -24.84 -7.37
C ASP A 526 -17.19 -24.50 -8.87
N ALA A 527 -17.56 -23.29 -9.28
CA ALA A 527 -17.47 -22.87 -10.68
C ALA A 527 -16.03 -22.69 -11.20
N LEU A 528 -15.06 -22.47 -10.30
CA LEU A 528 -13.62 -22.35 -10.64
C LEU A 528 -12.94 -23.73 -10.76
N LYS A 529 -13.49 -24.78 -10.17
CA LYS A 529 -12.94 -26.15 -10.28
C LYS A 529 -13.12 -26.76 -11.67
N ASP A 530 -14.09 -26.27 -12.44
CA ASP A 530 -14.44 -26.79 -13.78
C ASP A 530 -13.74 -26.04 -14.92
N GLN A 531 -12.87 -25.07 -14.65
CA GLN A 531 -12.08 -24.43 -15.71
C GLN A 531 -10.85 -25.29 -16.05
N PRO A 532 -10.67 -25.72 -17.31
CA PRO A 532 -9.50 -26.48 -17.71
C PRO A 532 -8.24 -25.63 -17.49
N ALA A 533 -7.20 -26.25 -16.92
CA ALA A 533 -5.90 -25.64 -16.74
C ALA A 533 -5.44 -24.97 -18.04
N LYS A 534 -5.04 -23.68 -17.95
CA LYS A 534 -4.51 -22.95 -19.10
C LYS A 534 -3.32 -23.73 -19.67
N VAL A 535 -3.49 -24.23 -20.87
CA VAL A 535 -2.39 -24.82 -21.65
C VAL A 535 -1.45 -23.67 -22.05
N ASP A 536 -0.24 -23.69 -21.54
CA ASP A 536 0.84 -22.82 -22.00
C ASP A 536 1.08 -23.07 -23.49
N ILE A 537 0.68 -22.15 -24.33
CA ILE A 537 1.13 -22.12 -25.71
C ILE A 537 2.45 -21.34 -25.73
N GLN A 538 3.54 -22.10 -25.61
CA GLN A 538 4.85 -21.62 -26.05
C GLN A 538 4.77 -21.30 -27.56
N LYS A 539 4.96 -20.05 -27.91
CA LYS A 539 5.58 -19.61 -29.16
C LYS A 539 6.35 -18.32 -28.95
#